data_a1b052d189b3464a8dbf006c9688ceb2
#
_entry.id   a1b052d189b3464a8dbf006c9688ceb2
#
_cell.length_a   1.000
_cell.length_b   1.000
_cell.length_c   1.000
_cell.angle_alpha   90.00
_cell.angle_beta   90.00
_cell.angle_gamma   90.00
#
_symmetry.space_group_name_H-M   'P 1'
#
loop_
_entity.id
_entity.type
_entity.pdbx_description
1 polymer ?
#
loop_
_entity_poly.entity_id
_entity_poly.type
_entity_poly.pdbx_seq_one_letter_code
_entity_poly.pdbx_strand_id
1 'polypeptide(L)'
;MCPSDGFWTDQDTADSEKTIRYALKRGITVFDCAQSYGKGRAEQMLGKLASGKNVIFDTKIMPTTKDIHDVVKLSVERLKCSSLNRVYIHWPSSRVDWKANLKDLLRLKEEGIVRKVGVCNLTFDQLRALYSEIPFDCFQRPVSLLWSREYDAVREFCSDHGVELAAYSPMGMGLLSGKYHSTSDLPEGDARSSLFCFQGACSDVFKNLSSVCTAEDALLWVKEKKPDILILGARNPAQIEQNLKILEGNINPERFAELSSLAQSLASASAPICDNIFSYRW
;
A
#
# COMPACT_ATOMS: atom_id res chain seq x y z
N MET A 1 -10.24 6.42 -0.90
CA MET A 1 -9.96 5.89 -2.27
C MET A 1 -10.50 6.89 -3.29
N CYS A 2 -9.77 7.11 -4.37
CA CYS A 2 -10.24 7.98 -5.45
C CYS A 2 -11.01 7.13 -6.47
N PRO A 3 -12.02 7.69 -7.17
CA PRO A 3 -12.60 7.05 -8.33
C PRO A 3 -11.47 6.69 -9.30
N SER A 4 -11.25 5.42 -9.52
CA SER A 4 -10.15 4.95 -10.34
C SER A 4 -10.68 4.53 -11.70
N ASP A 5 -9.90 4.77 -12.73
CA ASP A 5 -10.17 4.27 -14.05
C ASP A 5 -9.96 2.74 -14.04
N GLY A 6 -10.98 1.98 -13.68
CA GLY A 6 -11.07 0.55 -13.89
C GLY A 6 -10.75 -0.39 -12.72
N PHE A 7 -10.11 0.05 -11.62
CA PHE A 7 -9.79 -0.85 -10.52
C PHE A 7 -10.81 -0.80 -9.36
N TRP A 8 -11.37 0.40 -9.12
CA TRP A 8 -12.42 0.63 -8.11
C TRP A 8 -13.59 1.35 -8.78
N THR A 9 -14.45 0.59 -9.45
CA THR A 9 -15.48 1.12 -10.34
C THR A 9 -16.63 1.82 -9.63
N ASP A 10 -16.87 1.51 -8.34
CA ASP A 10 -18.07 1.94 -7.61
C ASP A 10 -17.84 3.10 -6.66
N GLN A 11 -16.69 3.79 -6.73
CA GLN A 11 -16.37 4.87 -5.79
C GLN A 11 -16.84 6.22 -6.35
N ASP A 12 -17.85 6.82 -5.71
CA ASP A 12 -18.30 8.18 -5.98
C ASP A 12 -17.27 9.22 -5.50
N THR A 13 -17.13 10.30 -6.28
CA THR A 13 -16.29 11.46 -5.94
C THR A 13 -16.77 12.17 -4.67
N ALA A 14 -18.09 12.34 -4.50
CA ALA A 14 -18.66 12.98 -3.32
C ALA A 14 -18.42 12.14 -2.03
N ASP A 15 -18.50 10.82 -2.13
CA ASP A 15 -18.19 9.94 -1.00
C ASP A 15 -16.69 9.95 -0.68
N SER A 16 -15.83 10.04 -1.68
CA SER A 16 -14.39 10.22 -1.48
C SER A 16 -14.08 11.53 -0.76
N GLU A 17 -14.72 12.65 -1.17
CA GLU A 17 -14.57 13.95 -0.49
C GLU A 17 -15.07 13.90 0.96
N LYS A 18 -16.23 13.28 1.23
CA LYS A 18 -16.76 13.08 2.60
C LYS A 18 -15.78 12.27 3.44
N THR A 19 -15.20 11.22 2.87
CA THR A 19 -14.26 10.34 3.56
C THR A 19 -12.98 11.09 3.94
N ILE A 20 -12.40 11.88 3.03
CA ILE A 20 -11.21 12.70 3.31
C ILE A 20 -11.51 13.76 4.39
N ARG A 21 -12.65 14.47 4.29
CA ARG A 21 -13.06 15.45 5.30
C ARG A 21 -13.22 14.82 6.67
N TYR A 22 -13.78 13.59 6.70
CA TYR A 22 -13.95 12.86 7.95
C TYR A 22 -12.60 12.42 8.54
N ALA A 23 -11.68 11.92 7.70
CA ALA A 23 -10.33 11.58 8.12
C ALA A 23 -9.62 12.79 8.77
N LEU A 24 -9.69 13.96 8.13
CA LEU A 24 -9.14 15.20 8.65
C LEU A 24 -9.79 15.60 10.01
N LYS A 25 -11.12 15.46 10.13
CA LYS A 25 -11.84 15.72 11.39
C LYS A 25 -11.39 14.77 12.50
N ARG A 26 -11.03 13.53 12.17
CA ARG A 26 -10.55 12.51 13.14
C ARG A 26 -9.04 12.66 13.44
N GLY A 27 -8.38 13.73 12.95
CA GLY A 27 -6.98 14.01 13.23
C GLY A 27 -5.99 13.16 12.40
N ILE A 28 -6.44 12.53 11.31
CA ILE A 28 -5.54 11.86 10.39
C ILE A 28 -4.80 12.94 9.60
N THR A 29 -3.47 12.92 9.69
CA THR A 29 -2.60 13.95 9.12
C THR A 29 -1.67 13.44 8.02
N VAL A 30 -1.57 12.14 7.81
CA VAL A 30 -0.74 11.52 6.77
C VAL A 30 -1.62 10.93 5.69
N PHE A 31 -1.42 11.36 4.44
CA PHE A 31 -2.17 10.87 3.29
C PHE A 31 -1.22 10.28 2.26
N ASP A 32 -1.38 8.98 2.00
CA ASP A 32 -0.65 8.25 0.95
C ASP A 32 -1.44 8.28 -0.36
N CYS A 33 -0.82 8.74 -1.43
CA CYS A 33 -1.40 8.89 -2.76
C CYS A 33 -0.50 8.29 -3.84
N ALA A 34 -0.83 8.50 -5.10
CA ALA A 34 0.01 8.26 -6.26
C ALA A 34 -0.46 9.08 -7.47
N GLN A 35 0.45 9.45 -8.36
CA GLN A 35 0.13 10.12 -9.62
C GLN A 35 -0.79 9.31 -10.53
N SER A 36 -0.66 7.98 -10.50
CA SER A 36 -1.49 7.07 -11.28
C SER A 36 -2.93 6.96 -10.76
N TYR A 37 -3.21 7.33 -9.50
CA TYR A 37 -4.54 7.17 -8.92
C TYR A 37 -5.51 8.16 -9.54
N GLY A 38 -6.45 7.61 -10.31
CA GLY A 38 -7.41 8.40 -11.08
C GLY A 38 -6.75 9.39 -12.05
N LYS A 39 -5.57 9.05 -12.60
CA LYS A 39 -4.78 9.94 -13.49
C LYS A 39 -4.50 11.32 -12.86
N GLY A 40 -4.15 11.33 -11.58
CA GLY A 40 -3.84 12.54 -10.80
C GLY A 40 -5.03 13.18 -10.08
N ARG A 41 -6.27 12.70 -10.30
CA ARG A 41 -7.46 13.22 -9.60
C ARG A 41 -7.38 13.03 -8.08
N ALA A 42 -6.71 11.95 -7.62
CA ALA A 42 -6.53 11.72 -6.20
C ALA A 42 -5.66 12.81 -5.55
N GLU A 43 -4.54 13.17 -6.16
CA GLU A 43 -3.68 14.26 -5.69
C GLU A 43 -4.41 15.61 -5.72
N GLN A 44 -5.13 15.91 -6.80
CA GLN A 44 -5.93 17.13 -6.93
C GLN A 44 -7.02 17.24 -5.84
N MET A 45 -7.70 16.13 -5.56
CA MET A 45 -8.74 16.08 -4.51
C MET A 45 -8.14 16.33 -3.12
N LEU A 46 -7.02 15.67 -2.80
CA LEU A 46 -6.31 15.89 -1.55
C LEU A 46 -5.83 17.34 -1.44
N GLY A 47 -5.23 17.91 -2.48
CA GLY A 47 -4.79 19.30 -2.51
C GLY A 47 -5.96 20.29 -2.35
N LYS A 48 -7.15 19.99 -2.92
CA LYS A 48 -8.37 20.80 -2.72
C LYS A 48 -8.86 20.78 -1.27
N LEU A 49 -8.80 19.64 -0.57
CA LEU A 49 -9.47 19.41 0.70
C LEU A 49 -8.55 19.61 1.91
N ALA A 50 -7.26 19.35 1.75
CA ALA A 50 -6.30 19.27 2.84
C ALA A 50 -5.20 20.35 2.78
N SER A 51 -5.05 21.08 1.68
CA SER A 51 -4.10 22.21 1.59
C SER A 51 -4.36 23.26 2.68
N GLY A 52 -3.27 23.81 3.23
CA GLY A 52 -3.34 24.78 4.33
C GLY A 52 -3.67 24.17 5.70
N LYS A 53 -3.85 22.87 5.79
CA LYS A 53 -4.01 22.14 7.07
C LYS A 53 -2.66 21.53 7.49
N ASN A 54 -2.54 21.17 8.76
CA ASN A 54 -1.36 20.45 9.26
C ASN A 54 -1.40 18.99 8.81
N VAL A 55 -1.13 18.77 7.53
CA VAL A 55 -1.09 17.45 6.89
C VAL A 55 0.19 17.26 6.09
N ILE A 56 0.58 16.03 5.94
CA ILE A 56 1.73 15.62 5.13
C ILE A 56 1.28 14.64 4.04
N PHE A 57 1.89 14.76 2.86
CA PHE A 57 1.56 13.96 1.71
C PHE A 57 2.71 13.04 1.33
N ASP A 58 2.38 11.77 1.18
CA ASP A 58 3.21 10.78 0.52
C ASP A 58 2.62 10.53 -0.87
N THR A 59 3.46 10.40 -1.91
CA THR A 59 2.99 10.07 -3.25
C THR A 59 3.96 9.12 -3.96
N LYS A 60 3.55 8.65 -5.14
CA LYS A 60 4.31 7.67 -5.91
C LYS A 60 4.32 8.07 -7.38
N ILE A 61 5.47 7.89 -8.02
CA ILE A 61 5.63 8.11 -9.45
C ILE A 61 5.87 6.78 -10.17
N MET A 62 5.34 6.66 -11.37
CA MET A 62 5.71 5.54 -12.25
C MET A 62 7.06 5.82 -12.89
N PRO A 63 7.88 4.79 -13.16
CA PRO A 63 9.09 4.93 -13.96
C PRO A 63 8.82 5.67 -15.27
N THR A 64 9.69 6.63 -15.61
CA THR A 64 9.48 7.50 -16.76
C THR A 64 10.79 7.93 -17.41
N THR A 65 10.71 8.29 -18.69
CA THR A 65 11.80 8.96 -19.43
C THR A 65 11.72 10.49 -19.35
N LYS A 66 10.70 11.03 -18.66
CA LYS A 66 10.56 12.47 -18.44
C LYS A 66 11.51 12.92 -17.32
N ASP A 67 11.79 14.21 -17.29
CA ASP A 67 12.52 14.83 -16.19
C ASP A 67 11.77 14.62 -14.86
N ILE A 68 12.46 14.07 -13.88
CA ILE A 68 11.88 13.73 -12.56
C ILE A 68 11.51 14.98 -11.77
N HIS A 69 12.24 16.07 -11.93
CA HIS A 69 11.90 17.36 -11.31
C HIS A 69 10.53 17.84 -11.77
N ASP A 70 10.26 17.82 -13.08
CA ASP A 70 8.96 18.22 -13.63
C ASP A 70 7.83 17.27 -13.19
N VAL A 71 8.13 15.97 -13.12
CA VAL A 71 7.17 14.96 -12.66
C VAL A 71 6.80 15.17 -11.19
N VAL A 72 7.77 15.42 -10.32
CA VAL A 72 7.53 15.68 -8.89
C VAL A 72 6.85 17.03 -8.66
N LYS A 73 7.26 18.07 -9.43
CA LYS A 73 6.63 19.40 -9.40
C LYS A 73 5.14 19.33 -9.69
N LEU A 74 4.72 18.49 -10.65
CA LEU A 74 3.31 18.26 -10.94
C LEU A 74 2.54 17.71 -9.72
N SER A 75 3.14 16.83 -8.91
CA SER A 75 2.52 16.35 -7.67
C SER A 75 2.44 17.45 -6.61
N VAL A 76 3.47 18.25 -6.45
CA VAL A 76 3.49 19.43 -5.55
C VAL A 76 2.36 20.41 -5.91
N GLU A 77 2.19 20.71 -7.20
CA GLU A 77 1.12 21.58 -7.71
C GLU A 77 -0.28 21.01 -7.45
N ARG A 78 -0.51 19.71 -7.74
CA ARG A 78 -1.78 19.02 -7.53
C ARG A 78 -2.15 18.94 -6.06
N LEU A 79 -1.19 18.62 -5.20
CA LEU A 79 -1.37 18.53 -3.75
C LEU A 79 -1.37 19.90 -3.06
N LYS A 80 -1.01 20.97 -3.78
CA LYS A 80 -0.96 22.35 -3.27
C LYS A 80 -0.11 22.46 -2.00
N CYS A 81 1.04 21.84 -1.99
CA CYS A 81 2.00 21.85 -0.89
C CYS A 81 3.34 22.46 -1.34
N SER A 82 4.22 22.78 -0.40
CA SER A 82 5.55 23.30 -0.69
C SER A 82 6.61 22.20 -0.82
N SER A 83 6.35 21.04 -0.24
CA SER A 83 7.25 19.88 -0.28
C SER A 83 6.46 18.59 -0.05
N LEU A 84 7.01 17.47 -0.49
CA LEU A 84 6.47 16.13 -0.29
C LEU A 84 7.21 15.43 0.85
N ASN A 85 6.50 14.66 1.64
CA ASN A 85 7.11 13.94 2.74
C ASN A 85 7.84 12.69 2.25
N ARG A 86 7.14 11.80 1.55
CA ARG A 86 7.74 10.64 0.88
C ARG A 86 7.36 10.61 -0.59
N VAL A 87 8.34 10.34 -1.45
CA VAL A 87 8.09 10.03 -2.86
C VAL A 87 8.68 8.66 -3.17
N TYR A 88 7.85 7.78 -3.71
CA TYR A 88 8.25 6.42 -4.04
C TYR A 88 8.30 6.19 -5.55
N ILE A 89 9.27 5.40 -6.01
CA ILE A 89 9.10 4.69 -7.27
C ILE A 89 8.01 3.64 -7.07
N HIS A 90 6.88 3.79 -7.78
CA HIS A 90 5.66 3.01 -7.53
C HIS A 90 5.81 1.53 -7.89
N TRP A 91 6.44 1.26 -9.02
CA TRP A 91 6.76 -0.07 -9.52
C TRP A 91 8.13 -0.04 -10.19
N PRO A 92 8.97 -1.06 -10.04
CA PRO A 92 10.13 -1.21 -10.91
C PRO A 92 9.69 -1.45 -12.35
N SER A 93 10.60 -1.32 -13.33
CA SER A 93 10.29 -1.47 -14.74
C SER A 93 11.47 -2.07 -15.50
N SER A 94 11.19 -3.02 -16.38
CA SER A 94 12.18 -3.53 -17.35
C SER A 94 12.30 -2.66 -18.61
N ARG A 95 11.41 -1.66 -18.76
CA ARG A 95 11.33 -0.82 -19.98
C ARG A 95 11.94 0.57 -19.81
N VAL A 96 12.16 0.99 -18.58
CA VAL A 96 12.68 2.32 -18.23
C VAL A 96 13.75 2.13 -17.16
N ASP A 97 14.84 2.88 -17.25
CA ASP A 97 15.84 2.94 -16.18
C ASP A 97 15.28 3.67 -14.95
N TRP A 98 14.49 2.93 -14.19
CA TRP A 98 13.86 3.45 -12.98
C TRP A 98 14.88 3.67 -11.84
N LYS A 99 16.07 3.06 -11.92
CA LYS A 99 17.17 3.34 -10.97
C LYS A 99 17.73 4.75 -11.18
N ALA A 100 17.79 5.22 -12.42
CA ALA A 100 18.11 6.63 -12.71
C ALA A 100 17.05 7.55 -12.09
N ASN A 101 15.75 7.22 -12.25
CA ASN A 101 14.69 8.00 -11.60
C ASN A 101 14.82 8.03 -10.06
N LEU A 102 15.24 6.92 -9.44
CA LEU A 102 15.50 6.87 -7.99
C LEU A 102 16.66 7.81 -7.60
N LYS A 103 17.74 7.82 -8.36
CA LYS A 103 18.89 8.73 -8.14
C LYS A 103 18.47 10.19 -8.29
N ASP A 104 17.62 10.53 -9.25
CA ASP A 104 17.09 11.88 -9.42
C ASP A 104 16.17 12.30 -8.26
N LEU A 105 15.34 11.37 -7.74
CA LEU A 105 14.56 11.63 -6.53
C LEU A 105 15.46 11.92 -5.31
N LEU A 106 16.58 11.23 -5.18
CA LEU A 106 17.55 11.50 -4.10
C LEU A 106 18.18 12.91 -4.23
N ARG A 107 18.41 13.40 -5.45
CA ARG A 107 18.84 14.80 -5.67
C ARG A 107 17.75 15.78 -5.22
N LEU A 108 16.48 15.52 -5.56
CA LEU A 108 15.36 16.36 -5.09
C LEU A 108 15.20 16.35 -3.56
N LYS A 109 15.67 15.30 -2.89
CA LYS A 109 15.77 15.26 -1.44
C LYS A 109 16.86 16.21 -0.92
N GLU A 110 18.03 16.25 -1.56
CA GLU A 110 19.11 17.20 -1.23
C GLU A 110 18.66 18.64 -1.43
N GLU A 111 17.83 18.91 -2.43
CA GLU A 111 17.22 20.22 -2.70
C GLU A 111 16.07 20.58 -1.72
N GLY A 112 15.62 19.66 -0.89
CA GLY A 112 14.55 19.88 0.10
C GLY A 112 13.13 19.85 -0.47
N ILE A 113 12.94 19.46 -1.73
CA ILE A 113 11.62 19.33 -2.37
C ILE A 113 10.91 18.05 -1.87
N VAL A 114 11.70 17.01 -1.60
CA VAL A 114 11.25 15.72 -1.05
C VAL A 114 12.00 15.46 0.25
N ARG A 115 11.33 15.01 1.31
CA ARG A 115 11.99 14.73 2.59
C ARG A 115 12.59 13.32 2.65
N LYS A 116 11.88 12.33 2.09
CA LYS A 116 12.28 10.93 2.07
C LYS A 116 11.98 10.31 0.72
N VAL A 117 12.88 9.47 0.26
CA VAL A 117 12.76 8.77 -1.02
C VAL A 117 12.64 7.28 -0.77
N GLY A 118 11.79 6.62 -1.53
CA GLY A 118 11.56 5.19 -1.36
C GLY A 118 11.21 4.45 -2.64
N VAL A 119 10.98 3.17 -2.45
CA VAL A 119 10.59 2.24 -3.51
C VAL A 119 9.42 1.38 -3.05
N CYS A 120 8.61 0.91 -4.00
CA CYS A 120 7.52 -0.01 -3.73
C CYS A 120 7.70 -1.34 -4.46
N ASN A 121 7.10 -2.42 -3.89
CA ASN A 121 6.80 -3.64 -4.64
C ASN A 121 8.02 -4.41 -5.17
N LEU A 122 9.10 -4.44 -4.42
CA LEU A 122 10.26 -5.30 -4.66
C LEU A 122 10.12 -6.62 -3.91
N THR A 123 10.67 -7.70 -4.47
CA THR A 123 10.96 -8.92 -3.69
C THR A 123 12.09 -8.64 -2.69
N PHE A 124 12.28 -9.52 -1.72
CA PHE A 124 13.35 -9.32 -0.73
C PHE A 124 14.74 -9.28 -1.36
N ASP A 125 15.01 -10.16 -2.33
CA ASP A 125 16.29 -10.16 -3.05
C ASP A 125 16.50 -8.87 -3.86
N GLN A 126 15.45 -8.37 -4.52
CA GLN A 126 15.50 -7.09 -5.24
C GLN A 126 15.73 -5.92 -4.29
N LEU A 127 15.08 -5.91 -3.12
CA LEU A 127 15.26 -4.90 -2.08
C LEU A 127 16.72 -4.82 -1.62
N ARG A 128 17.31 -5.96 -1.26
CA ARG A 128 18.70 -6.07 -0.82
C ARG A 128 19.70 -5.62 -1.90
N ALA A 129 19.52 -6.13 -3.12
CA ALA A 129 20.38 -5.79 -4.24
C ALA A 129 20.33 -4.30 -4.59
N LEU A 130 19.12 -3.71 -4.60
CA LEU A 130 18.96 -2.28 -4.86
C LEU A 130 19.58 -1.45 -3.76
N TYR A 131 19.30 -1.76 -2.50
CA TYR A 131 19.80 -0.98 -1.37
C TYR A 131 21.33 -0.94 -1.31
N SER A 132 21.99 -2.05 -1.63
CA SER A 132 23.46 -2.12 -1.69
C SER A 132 24.05 -1.21 -2.79
N GLU A 133 23.31 -0.94 -3.86
CA GLU A 133 23.70 -0.06 -4.97
C GLU A 133 23.28 1.41 -4.73
N ILE A 134 22.05 1.60 -4.27
CA ILE A 134 21.43 2.92 -4.10
C ILE A 134 20.65 2.90 -2.79
N PRO A 135 21.23 3.34 -1.67
CA PRO A 135 20.49 3.47 -0.40
C PRO A 135 19.31 4.46 -0.52
N PHE A 136 18.21 4.15 0.16
CA PHE A 136 16.99 4.94 0.19
C PHE A 136 16.33 4.89 1.56
N ASP A 137 15.32 5.74 1.81
CA ASP A 137 14.77 5.95 3.16
C ASP A 137 13.56 5.05 3.49
N CYS A 138 12.80 4.62 2.47
CA CYS A 138 11.51 3.99 2.70
C CYS A 138 11.25 2.82 1.74
N PHE A 139 10.62 1.77 2.25
CA PHE A 139 10.12 0.67 1.43
C PHE A 139 8.62 0.47 1.67
N GLN A 140 7.82 0.41 0.60
CA GLN A 140 6.39 0.20 0.71
C GLN A 140 5.96 -1.08 -0.02
N ARG A 141 5.32 -2.01 0.70
CA ARG A 141 4.86 -3.29 0.15
C ARG A 141 3.49 -3.68 0.69
N PRO A 142 2.79 -4.63 0.02
CA PRO A 142 1.59 -5.21 0.60
C PRO A 142 1.97 -6.06 1.82
N VAL A 143 1.20 -5.93 2.88
CA VAL A 143 1.33 -6.74 4.09
C VAL A 143 -0.05 -7.10 4.60
N SER A 144 -0.36 -8.37 4.60
CA SER A 144 -1.59 -8.93 5.14
C SER A 144 -1.41 -10.45 5.28
N LEU A 145 -2.44 -11.15 5.76
CA LEU A 145 -2.47 -12.61 5.74
C LEU A 145 -2.36 -13.21 4.32
N LEU A 146 -2.67 -12.42 3.27
CA LEU A 146 -2.45 -12.84 1.87
C LEU A 146 -1.01 -12.59 1.41
N TRP A 147 -0.36 -11.55 1.89
CA TRP A 147 0.99 -11.13 1.50
C TRP A 147 1.90 -11.09 2.74
N SER A 148 2.20 -12.25 3.28
CA SER A 148 3.01 -12.42 4.50
C SER A 148 4.42 -12.95 4.22
N ARG A 149 4.69 -13.40 2.98
CA ARG A 149 5.97 -14.02 2.61
C ARG A 149 7.15 -13.12 2.97
N GLU A 150 8.17 -13.71 3.59
CA GLU A 150 9.44 -13.06 3.95
C GLU A 150 9.29 -11.76 4.76
N TYR A 151 8.08 -11.51 5.36
CA TYR A 151 7.86 -10.25 6.07
C TYR A 151 8.88 -10.01 7.18
N ASP A 152 9.17 -11.03 7.98
CA ASP A 152 10.03 -10.87 9.15
C ASP A 152 11.48 -10.57 8.72
N ALA A 153 11.98 -11.22 7.67
CA ALA A 153 13.29 -10.91 7.07
C ALA A 153 13.33 -9.49 6.45
N VAL A 154 12.27 -9.08 5.77
CA VAL A 154 12.16 -7.72 5.24
C VAL A 154 12.12 -6.69 6.38
N ARG A 155 11.37 -6.96 7.45
CA ARG A 155 11.28 -6.05 8.61
C ARG A 155 12.62 -5.89 9.32
N GLU A 156 13.32 -7.00 9.55
CA GLU A 156 14.67 -7.01 10.13
C GLU A 156 15.65 -6.21 9.26
N PHE A 157 15.70 -6.51 7.95
CA PHE A 157 16.53 -5.77 7.02
C PHE A 157 16.24 -4.26 7.05
N CYS A 158 14.98 -3.86 7.00
CA CYS A 158 14.60 -2.45 7.04
C CYS A 158 15.04 -1.79 8.36
N SER A 159 14.87 -2.48 9.50
CA SER A 159 15.29 -2.00 10.81
C SER A 159 16.81 -1.78 10.88
N ASP A 160 17.59 -2.77 10.42
CA ASP A 160 19.06 -2.74 10.48
C ASP A 160 19.67 -1.64 9.61
N HIS A 161 18.96 -1.24 8.56
CA HIS A 161 19.42 -0.23 7.61
C HIS A 161 18.75 1.14 7.78
N GLY A 162 17.87 1.31 8.78
CA GLY A 162 17.14 2.56 9.01
C GLY A 162 16.13 2.90 7.91
N VAL A 163 15.64 1.88 7.19
CA VAL A 163 14.61 2.01 6.15
C VAL A 163 13.23 1.92 6.78
N GLU A 164 12.37 2.93 6.58
CA GLU A 164 10.98 2.88 7.06
C GLU A 164 10.16 1.89 6.23
N LEU A 165 9.56 0.89 6.88
CA LEU A 165 8.69 -0.08 6.24
C LEU A 165 7.23 0.36 6.30
N ALA A 166 6.64 0.67 5.14
CA ALA A 166 5.24 0.99 4.99
C ALA A 166 4.44 -0.21 4.47
N ALA A 167 3.44 -0.61 5.24
CA ALA A 167 2.54 -1.74 4.93
C ALA A 167 1.23 -1.22 4.35
N TYR A 168 0.86 -1.66 3.16
CA TYR A 168 -0.44 -1.36 2.56
C TYR A 168 -1.29 -2.61 2.35
N SER A 169 -2.59 -2.44 2.10
CA SER A 169 -3.59 -3.51 1.94
C SER A 169 -3.67 -4.50 3.12
N PRO A 170 -3.73 -4.06 4.37
CA PRO A 170 -3.74 -4.96 5.53
C PRO A 170 -4.95 -5.90 5.56
N MET A 171 -6.08 -5.50 4.96
CA MET A 171 -7.27 -6.33 4.81
C MET A 171 -7.36 -7.06 3.46
N GLY A 172 -6.22 -7.26 2.77
CA GLY A 172 -6.19 -7.98 1.50
C GLY A 172 -7.11 -7.36 0.44
N MET A 173 -7.14 -6.01 0.29
CA MET A 173 -8.06 -5.31 -0.61
C MET A 173 -9.54 -5.59 -0.30
N GLY A 174 -9.87 -5.89 0.96
CA GLY A 174 -11.21 -6.23 1.42
C GLY A 174 -11.54 -7.73 1.34
N LEU A 175 -10.69 -8.56 0.79
CA LEU A 175 -10.90 -10.01 0.71
C LEU A 175 -10.93 -10.69 2.09
N LEU A 176 -10.22 -10.11 3.07
CA LEU A 176 -10.18 -10.60 4.45
C LEU A 176 -11.29 -9.99 5.34
N SER A 177 -12.37 -9.50 4.73
CA SER A 177 -13.51 -8.93 5.48
C SER A 177 -14.55 -9.97 5.92
N GLY A 178 -14.36 -11.25 5.61
CA GLY A 178 -15.34 -12.31 5.85
C GLY A 178 -16.50 -12.32 4.85
N LYS A 179 -16.40 -11.57 3.73
CA LYS A 179 -17.46 -11.51 2.70
C LYS A 179 -17.15 -12.31 1.44
N TYR A 180 -15.91 -12.67 1.22
CA TYR A 180 -15.41 -13.24 -0.01
C TYR A 180 -14.63 -14.52 0.28
N HIS A 181 -15.09 -15.65 -0.23
CA HIS A 181 -14.45 -16.95 -0.04
C HIS A 181 -14.05 -17.59 -1.37
N SER A 182 -14.60 -17.06 -2.47
CA SER A 182 -14.36 -17.54 -3.83
C SER A 182 -14.56 -16.39 -4.83
N THR A 183 -14.21 -16.61 -6.08
CA THR A 183 -14.45 -15.62 -7.17
C THR A 183 -15.93 -15.37 -7.41
N SER A 184 -16.82 -16.31 -7.12
CA SER A 184 -18.28 -16.14 -7.27
C SER A 184 -18.88 -15.12 -6.30
N ASP A 185 -18.17 -14.79 -5.22
CA ASP A 185 -18.62 -13.79 -4.24
C ASP A 185 -18.27 -12.36 -4.67
N LEU A 186 -17.44 -12.22 -5.71
CA LEU A 186 -17.01 -10.94 -6.24
C LEU A 186 -18.00 -10.42 -7.29
N PRO A 187 -18.16 -9.10 -7.43
CA PRO A 187 -18.88 -8.51 -8.55
C PRO A 187 -18.31 -8.97 -9.91
N GLU A 188 -19.17 -9.06 -10.92
CA GLU A 188 -18.73 -9.36 -12.28
C GLU A 188 -17.70 -8.33 -12.76
N GLY A 189 -16.59 -8.80 -13.35
CA GLY A 189 -15.49 -7.94 -13.81
C GLY A 189 -14.60 -7.37 -12.71
N ASP A 190 -14.74 -7.81 -11.46
CA ASP A 190 -13.88 -7.37 -10.37
C ASP A 190 -12.43 -7.83 -10.60
N ALA A 191 -11.50 -6.88 -10.65
CA ALA A 191 -10.09 -7.16 -10.91
C ALA A 191 -9.44 -8.09 -9.88
N ARG A 192 -10.01 -8.17 -8.66
CA ARG A 192 -9.51 -9.07 -7.61
C ARG A 192 -9.70 -10.55 -7.94
N SER A 193 -10.60 -10.89 -8.87
CA SER A 193 -10.81 -12.27 -9.32
C SER A 193 -9.57 -12.93 -9.95
N SER A 194 -8.63 -12.11 -10.43
CA SER A 194 -7.36 -12.57 -11.00
C SER A 194 -6.24 -12.77 -9.97
N LEU A 195 -6.48 -12.46 -8.69
CA LEU A 195 -5.46 -12.59 -7.65
C LEU A 195 -5.11 -14.06 -7.40
N PHE A 196 -3.85 -14.29 -7.04
CA PHE A 196 -3.30 -15.63 -6.83
C PHE A 196 -4.06 -16.48 -5.81
N CYS A 197 -4.64 -15.83 -4.79
CA CYS A 197 -5.40 -16.51 -3.74
C CYS A 197 -6.65 -17.24 -4.25
N PHE A 198 -7.10 -16.96 -5.46
CA PHE A 198 -8.18 -17.69 -6.13
C PHE A 198 -7.69 -18.74 -7.14
N GLN A 199 -6.39 -19.01 -7.20
CA GLN A 199 -5.82 -19.87 -8.24
C GLN A 199 -5.17 -21.13 -7.65
N GLY A 200 -5.39 -22.28 -8.30
CA GLY A 200 -4.71 -23.52 -7.97
C GLY A 200 -4.81 -23.90 -6.49
N ALA A 201 -3.71 -24.39 -5.93
CA ALA A 201 -3.62 -24.79 -4.52
C ALA A 201 -3.89 -23.64 -3.52
N CYS A 202 -3.70 -22.39 -3.93
CA CYS A 202 -3.98 -21.24 -3.06
C CYS A 202 -5.47 -21.06 -2.79
N SER A 203 -6.35 -21.51 -3.70
CA SER A 203 -7.80 -21.31 -3.59
C SER A 203 -8.38 -21.99 -2.35
N ASP A 204 -8.01 -23.22 -2.07
CA ASP A 204 -8.51 -23.96 -0.91
C ASP A 204 -7.96 -23.38 0.40
N VAL A 205 -6.69 -22.99 0.41
CA VAL A 205 -6.07 -22.35 1.58
C VAL A 205 -6.71 -21.00 1.86
N PHE A 206 -6.97 -20.20 0.81
CA PHE A 206 -7.67 -18.93 0.96
C PHE A 206 -9.10 -19.09 1.45
N LYS A 207 -9.84 -20.07 0.92
CA LYS A 207 -11.21 -20.37 1.37
C LYS A 207 -11.23 -20.70 2.86
N ASN A 208 -10.31 -21.52 3.34
CA ASN A 208 -10.17 -21.81 4.77
C ASN A 208 -9.84 -20.55 5.57
N LEU A 209 -8.82 -19.81 5.17
CA LEU A 209 -8.42 -18.55 5.82
C LEU A 209 -9.59 -17.55 5.89
N SER A 210 -10.27 -17.30 4.77
CA SER A 210 -11.35 -16.32 4.69
C SER A 210 -12.61 -16.72 5.45
N SER A 211 -12.82 -18.03 5.71
CA SER A 211 -13.95 -18.53 6.49
C SER A 211 -13.78 -18.28 8.00
N VAL A 212 -12.56 -18.16 8.48
CA VAL A 212 -12.27 -17.97 9.91
C VAL A 212 -11.77 -16.55 10.24
N CYS A 213 -11.26 -15.82 9.26
CA CYS A 213 -10.68 -14.48 9.46
C CYS A 213 -11.75 -13.39 9.39
N THR A 214 -11.75 -12.49 10.34
CA THR A 214 -12.54 -11.25 10.34
C THR A 214 -11.72 -10.05 9.87
N ALA A 215 -12.38 -8.94 9.54
CA ALA A 215 -11.69 -7.67 9.24
C ALA A 215 -10.86 -7.18 10.44
N GLU A 216 -11.32 -7.42 11.65
CA GLU A 216 -10.61 -7.11 12.89
C GLU A 216 -9.34 -7.94 13.02
N ASP A 217 -9.45 -9.26 12.85
CA ASP A 217 -8.31 -10.18 12.85
C ASP A 217 -7.21 -9.74 11.86
N ALA A 218 -7.63 -9.47 10.62
CA ALA A 218 -6.70 -9.08 9.55
C ALA A 218 -5.94 -7.78 9.90
N LEU A 219 -6.65 -6.79 10.42
CA LEU A 219 -6.04 -5.49 10.74
C LEU A 219 -5.14 -5.57 11.98
N LEU A 220 -5.60 -6.24 13.03
CA LEU A 220 -4.81 -6.45 14.25
C LEU A 220 -3.59 -7.34 14.02
N TRP A 221 -3.69 -8.33 13.14
CA TRP A 221 -2.54 -9.15 12.76
C TRP A 221 -1.43 -8.30 12.11
N VAL A 222 -1.76 -7.39 11.18
CA VAL A 222 -0.76 -6.49 10.59
C VAL A 222 -0.24 -5.48 11.62
N LYS A 223 -1.10 -4.98 12.50
CA LYS A 223 -0.67 -4.11 13.61
C LYS A 223 0.40 -4.80 14.48
N GLU A 224 0.19 -6.08 14.84
CA GLU A 224 1.13 -6.86 15.65
C GLU A 224 2.45 -7.14 14.92
N LYS A 225 2.46 -7.19 13.60
CA LYS A 225 3.68 -7.26 12.78
C LYS A 225 4.54 -5.98 12.83
N LYS A 226 4.02 -4.89 13.39
CA LYS A 226 4.74 -3.65 13.70
C LYS A 226 5.47 -3.03 12.49
N PRO A 227 4.80 -2.80 11.33
CA PRO A 227 5.38 -1.94 10.31
C PRO A 227 5.56 -0.51 10.89
N ASP A 228 6.50 0.27 10.35
CA ASP A 228 6.67 1.66 10.80
C ASP A 228 5.48 2.53 10.38
N ILE A 229 4.85 2.18 9.24
CA ILE A 229 3.67 2.87 8.71
C ILE A 229 2.65 1.82 8.29
N LEU A 230 1.41 1.96 8.80
CA LEU A 230 0.27 1.16 8.39
C LEU A 230 -0.69 2.00 7.53
N ILE A 231 -0.75 1.70 6.24
CA ILE A 231 -1.59 2.42 5.28
C ILE A 231 -2.95 1.75 5.19
N LEU A 232 -3.98 2.51 5.55
CA LEU A 232 -5.38 2.08 5.53
C LEU A 232 -6.16 2.73 4.40
N GLY A 233 -6.93 1.93 3.70
CA GLY A 233 -7.95 2.42 2.77
C GLY A 233 -9.33 2.49 3.44
N ALA A 234 -10.11 3.50 3.08
CA ALA A 234 -11.53 3.58 3.43
C ALA A 234 -12.33 4.18 2.27
N ARG A 235 -13.52 3.64 2.03
CA ARG A 235 -14.45 4.12 0.99
C ARG A 235 -15.46 5.12 1.52
N ASN A 236 -15.69 5.11 2.83
CA ASN A 236 -16.66 5.97 3.51
C ASN A 236 -16.23 6.27 4.97
N PRO A 237 -16.83 7.27 5.63
CA PRO A 237 -16.52 7.62 7.01
C PRO A 237 -16.69 6.49 8.02
N ALA A 238 -17.69 5.62 7.85
CA ALA A 238 -17.93 4.51 8.76
C ALA A 238 -16.76 3.51 8.77
N GLN A 239 -16.14 3.27 7.64
CA GLN A 239 -14.95 2.42 7.56
C GLN A 239 -13.74 3.04 8.26
N ILE A 240 -13.58 4.37 8.22
CA ILE A 240 -12.52 5.04 9.00
C ILE A 240 -12.75 4.80 10.48
N GLU A 241 -13.97 5.02 10.94
CA GLU A 241 -14.33 4.86 12.36
C GLU A 241 -14.12 3.41 12.84
N GLN A 242 -14.57 2.45 12.03
CA GLN A 242 -14.36 1.02 12.31
C GLN A 242 -12.87 0.67 12.38
N ASN A 243 -12.07 1.12 11.41
CA ASN A 243 -10.63 0.87 11.39
C ASN A 243 -9.92 1.46 12.62
N LEU A 244 -10.27 2.71 12.98
CA LEU A 244 -9.69 3.35 14.16
C LEU A 244 -10.04 2.60 15.45
N LYS A 245 -11.31 2.19 15.60
CA LYS A 245 -11.77 1.40 16.75
C LYS A 245 -11.04 0.05 16.84
N ILE A 246 -10.88 -0.66 15.73
CA ILE A 246 -10.13 -1.92 15.69
C ILE A 246 -8.69 -1.69 16.18
N LEU A 247 -8.04 -0.64 15.72
CA LEU A 247 -6.66 -0.35 16.08
C LEU A 247 -6.44 0.03 17.55
N GLU A 248 -7.48 0.35 18.30
CA GLU A 248 -7.42 0.50 19.76
C GLU A 248 -7.24 -0.87 20.47
N GLY A 249 -7.72 -1.96 19.85
CA GLY A 249 -7.62 -3.32 20.37
C GLY A 249 -6.24 -3.97 20.15
N ASN A 250 -6.10 -5.19 20.68
CA ASN A 250 -4.95 -6.06 20.46
C ASN A 250 -5.43 -7.45 20.07
N ILE A 251 -4.64 -8.16 19.29
CA ILE A 251 -4.93 -9.55 18.94
C ILE A 251 -4.50 -10.49 20.07
N ASN A 252 -5.30 -11.50 20.35
CA ASN A 252 -4.92 -12.57 21.27
C ASN A 252 -3.74 -13.34 20.68
N PRO A 253 -2.69 -13.70 21.48
CA PRO A 253 -1.50 -14.42 20.98
C PRO A 253 -1.81 -15.77 20.33
N GLU A 254 -2.78 -16.54 20.84
CA GLU A 254 -3.19 -17.82 20.24
C GLU A 254 -3.84 -17.58 18.86
N ARG A 255 -4.70 -16.57 18.79
CA ARG A 255 -5.34 -16.17 17.53
C ARG A 255 -4.33 -15.65 16.50
N PHE A 256 -3.35 -14.87 16.94
CA PHE A 256 -2.25 -14.42 16.09
C PHE A 256 -1.45 -15.59 15.52
N ALA A 257 -1.12 -16.60 16.36
CA ALA A 257 -0.39 -17.78 15.94
C ALA A 257 -1.19 -18.63 14.94
N GLU A 258 -2.50 -18.84 15.18
CA GLU A 258 -3.41 -19.55 14.26
C GLU A 258 -3.44 -18.89 12.89
N LEU A 259 -3.69 -17.58 12.82
CA LEU A 259 -3.75 -16.82 11.59
C LEU A 259 -2.39 -16.78 10.88
N SER A 260 -1.30 -16.70 11.62
CA SER A 260 0.06 -16.74 11.06
C SER A 260 0.36 -18.08 10.41
N SER A 261 -0.11 -19.21 10.98
CA SER A 261 0.02 -20.54 10.38
C SER A 261 -0.75 -20.65 9.06
N LEU A 262 -1.98 -20.11 9.00
CA LEU A 262 -2.77 -20.07 7.76
C LEU A 262 -2.13 -19.18 6.69
N ALA A 263 -1.61 -18.02 7.09
CA ALA A 263 -0.88 -17.13 6.18
C ALA A 263 0.39 -17.78 5.63
N GLN A 264 1.14 -18.51 6.47
CA GLN A 264 2.32 -19.28 6.05
C GLN A 264 1.95 -20.40 5.08
N SER A 265 0.85 -21.09 5.30
CA SER A 265 0.34 -22.12 4.39
C SER A 265 0.02 -21.53 3.02
N LEU A 266 -0.63 -20.36 2.98
CA LEU A 266 -0.91 -19.65 1.73
C LEU A 266 0.38 -19.19 1.03
N ALA A 267 1.32 -18.61 1.78
CA ALA A 267 2.61 -18.20 1.25
C ALA A 267 3.40 -19.38 0.67
N SER A 268 3.34 -20.56 1.30
CA SER A 268 3.99 -21.77 0.81
C SER A 268 3.33 -22.33 -0.45
N ALA A 269 2.01 -22.21 -0.58
CA ALA A 269 1.26 -22.64 -1.77
C ALA A 269 1.41 -21.68 -2.97
N SER A 270 1.81 -20.42 -2.73
CA SER A 270 1.96 -19.40 -3.76
C SER A 270 3.37 -19.40 -4.37
N ALA A 271 3.49 -18.96 -5.63
CA ALA A 271 4.80 -18.69 -6.21
C ALA A 271 5.40 -17.38 -5.64
N PRO A 272 6.73 -17.23 -5.56
CA PRO A 272 7.37 -16.00 -5.07
C PRO A 272 6.93 -14.73 -5.79
N ILE A 273 6.61 -14.81 -7.08
CA ILE A 273 6.10 -13.68 -7.86
C ILE A 273 4.76 -13.12 -7.34
N CYS A 274 4.03 -13.90 -6.54
CA CYS A 274 2.77 -13.48 -5.92
C CYS A 274 2.97 -12.56 -4.70
N ASP A 275 4.22 -12.23 -4.36
CA ASP A 275 4.52 -11.30 -3.25
C ASP A 275 4.12 -9.85 -3.56
N ASN A 276 3.86 -9.52 -4.80
CA ASN A 276 3.21 -8.27 -5.16
C ASN A 276 1.76 -8.50 -5.61
N ILE A 277 0.91 -7.48 -5.39
CA ILE A 277 -0.56 -7.58 -5.61
C ILE A 277 -0.91 -8.01 -7.03
N PHE A 278 -0.15 -7.60 -8.02
CA PHE A 278 -0.50 -7.80 -9.42
C PHE A 278 0.34 -8.87 -10.11
N SER A 279 1.22 -9.56 -9.39
CA SER A 279 2.14 -10.57 -9.96
C SER A 279 2.87 -10.06 -11.22
N TYR A 280 3.24 -8.78 -11.23
CA TYR A 280 3.95 -8.20 -12.35
C TYR A 280 5.30 -8.86 -12.55
N ARG A 281 5.58 -9.26 -13.77
CA ARG A 281 6.91 -9.68 -14.20
C ARG A 281 7.71 -8.43 -14.62
N TRP A 282 8.82 -8.25 -13.98
CA TRP A 282 9.76 -7.14 -14.25
C TRP A 282 10.75 -7.46 -15.33
#